data_8ac0becd7b44b41eeb0b9388a04e428c
#
_entry.id   8ac0becd7b44b41eeb0b9388a04e428c
#
_cell.length_a   1.000
_cell.length_b   1.000
_cell.length_c   1.000
_cell.angle_alpha   90.00
_cell.angle_beta   90.00
_cell.angle_gamma   90.00
#
_symmetry.space_group_name_H-M   'P 1'
#
loop_
_entity.id
_entity.type
_entity.pdbx_description
1 polymer ?
#
loop_
_entity_poly.entity_id
_entity_poly.type
_entity_poly.pdbx_seq_one_letter_code
_entity_poly.pdbx_strand_id
1 'polypeptide(L)'
;MFTKTQIEIMKLFVSQINRRFSIKEATEILKKPYPLIHRSIKSLIEQKFIQKDEKGLISLNYKENHSKLTYVESLRSELYLS
;
A
#
# COMPACT_ATOMS: atom_id res chain seq x y z
N MET A 1 -3.30 5.25 -12.87
CA MET A 1 -2.16 5.96 -12.24
C MET A 1 -2.41 6.11 -10.75
N PHE A 2 -1.39 5.95 -9.94
CA PHE A 2 -1.52 6.10 -8.49
C PHE A 2 -1.43 7.56 -8.06
N THR A 3 -2.21 7.93 -7.05
CA THR A 3 -2.04 9.21 -6.39
C THR A 3 -0.77 9.18 -5.54
N LYS A 4 -0.29 10.35 -5.14
CA LYS A 4 0.89 10.45 -4.27
C LYS A 4 0.70 9.66 -2.97
N THR A 5 -0.48 9.75 -2.36
CA THR A 5 -0.79 9.01 -1.13
C THR A 5 -0.78 7.51 -1.36
N GLN A 6 -1.35 7.04 -2.48
CA GLN A 6 -1.32 5.62 -2.83
C GLN A 6 0.12 5.13 -3.02
N ILE A 7 0.96 5.91 -3.66
CA ILE A 7 2.37 5.57 -3.85
C ILE A 7 3.08 5.44 -2.49
N GLU A 8 2.83 6.36 -1.58
CA GLU A 8 3.41 6.30 -0.24
C GLU A 8 2.97 5.07 0.53
N ILE A 9 1.69 4.70 0.42
CA ILE A 9 1.14 3.50 1.05
C ILE A 9 1.81 2.25 0.46
N MET A 10 1.89 2.14 -0.85
CA MET A 10 2.52 1.01 -1.51
C MET A 10 4.01 0.90 -1.17
N LYS A 11 4.69 2.03 -1.09
CA LYS A 11 6.09 2.07 -0.69
C LYS A 11 6.28 1.51 0.72
N LEU A 12 5.39 1.86 1.64
CA LEU A 12 5.43 1.32 3.00
C LEU A 12 5.29 -0.20 2.99
N PHE A 13 4.30 -0.73 2.25
CA PHE A 13 4.07 -2.17 2.20
C PHE A 13 5.20 -2.92 1.49
N VAL A 14 5.75 -2.36 0.43
CA VAL A 14 6.86 -2.99 -0.29
C VAL A 14 8.13 -3.01 0.56
N SER A 15 8.38 -1.95 1.33
CA SER A 15 9.56 -1.89 2.18
C SER A 15 9.50 -2.86 3.37
N GLN A 16 8.28 -3.24 3.80
CA GLN A 16 8.08 -4.17 4.91
C GLN A 16 7.10 -5.27 4.49
N ILE A 17 7.52 -6.02 3.52
CA ILE A 17 6.68 -6.91 2.73
C ILE A 17 5.97 -8.00 3.54
N ASN A 18 6.58 -8.46 4.64
CA ASN A 18 6.01 -9.50 5.51
C ASN A 18 5.19 -8.93 6.66
N ARG A 19 5.09 -7.62 6.78
CA ARG A 19 4.38 -6.99 7.88
C ARG A 19 2.95 -6.66 7.48
N ARG A 20 2.03 -6.79 8.43
CA ARG A 20 0.65 -6.38 8.26
C ARG A 20 0.42 -5.09 9.04
N PHE A 21 -0.37 -4.20 8.47
CA PHE A 21 -0.67 -2.91 9.10
C PHE A 21 -2.17 -2.74 9.24
N SER A 22 -2.60 -2.12 10.35
CA SER A 22 -3.95 -1.59 10.43
C SER A 22 -3.99 -0.23 9.72
N ILE A 23 -5.19 0.23 9.37
CA ILE A 23 -5.34 1.56 8.77
C ILE A 23 -4.82 2.63 9.73
N LYS A 24 -5.09 2.46 11.03
CA LYS A 24 -4.61 3.39 12.05
C LYS A 24 -3.08 3.46 12.08
N GLU A 25 -2.41 2.30 12.03
CA GLU A 25 -0.95 2.28 12.00
C GLU A 25 -0.41 2.99 10.76
N ALA A 26 -1.02 2.78 9.60
CA ALA A 26 -0.62 3.45 8.37
C ALA A 26 -0.77 4.98 8.49
N THR A 27 -1.86 5.46 9.11
CA THR A 27 -2.03 6.89 9.33
C THR A 27 -0.96 7.46 10.24
N GLU A 28 -0.59 6.73 11.27
CA GLU A 28 0.44 7.17 12.22
C GLU A 28 1.83 7.19 11.57
N ILE A 29 2.16 6.16 10.81
CA ILE A 29 3.46 6.05 10.14
C ILE A 29 3.61 7.12 9.07
N LEU A 30 2.58 7.31 8.24
CA LEU A 30 2.63 8.25 7.13
C LEU A 30 2.28 9.68 7.54
N LYS A 31 1.75 9.87 8.75
CA LYS A 31 1.38 11.19 9.30
C LYS A 31 0.40 11.93 8.40
N LYS A 32 -0.61 11.21 7.92
CA LYS A 32 -1.66 11.76 7.08
C LYS A 32 -3.04 11.55 7.71
N PRO A 33 -4.04 12.38 7.36
CA PRO A 33 -5.38 12.25 7.92
C PRO A 33 -6.00 10.87 7.64
N TYR A 34 -6.69 10.33 8.62
CA TYR A 34 -7.36 9.04 8.52
C TYR A 34 -8.29 8.93 7.28
N PRO A 35 -9.16 9.93 7.00
CA PRO A 35 -10.05 9.81 5.85
C PRO A 35 -9.31 9.67 4.52
N LEU A 36 -8.19 10.34 4.38
CA LEU A 36 -7.36 10.25 3.17
C LEU A 36 -6.74 8.86 3.04
N ILE A 37 -6.16 8.34 4.12
CA ILE A 37 -5.54 7.01 4.12
C ILE A 37 -6.60 5.94 3.88
N HIS A 38 -7.74 6.02 4.57
CA HIS A 38 -8.85 5.07 4.41
C HIS A 38 -9.30 4.98 2.96
N ARG A 39 -9.52 6.13 2.32
CA ARG A 39 -9.97 6.19 0.93
C ARG A 39 -8.93 5.62 -0.03
N SER A 40 -7.66 5.97 0.19
CA SER A 40 -6.56 5.48 -0.63
C SER A 40 -6.39 3.97 -0.52
N ILE A 41 -6.47 3.44 0.70
CA ILE A 41 -6.38 2.00 0.96
C ILE A 41 -7.56 1.27 0.33
N LYS A 42 -8.77 1.80 0.47
CA LYS A 42 -9.95 1.20 -0.15
C LYS A 42 -9.78 1.07 -1.67
N SER A 43 -9.27 2.12 -2.32
CA SER A 43 -9.00 2.10 -3.75
C SER A 43 -7.97 1.03 -4.11
N LEU A 44 -6.90 0.91 -3.33
CA LEU A 44 -5.86 -0.10 -3.58
C LEU A 44 -6.39 -1.52 -3.38
N ILE A 45 -7.29 -1.73 -2.43
CA ILE A 45 -7.95 -3.03 -2.24
C ILE A 45 -8.81 -3.37 -3.47
N GLU A 46 -9.57 -2.41 -3.97
CA GLU A 46 -10.39 -2.59 -5.16
C GLU A 46 -9.55 -2.93 -6.39
N GLN A 47 -8.35 -2.40 -6.48
CA GLN A 47 -7.41 -2.69 -7.56
C GLN A 47 -6.60 -3.97 -7.31
N LYS A 48 -6.82 -4.63 -6.17
CA LYS A 48 -6.19 -5.90 -5.79
C LYS A 48 -4.67 -5.80 -5.58
N PHE A 49 -4.16 -4.63 -5.27
CA PHE A 49 -2.75 -4.48 -4.89
C PHE A 49 -2.50 -4.87 -3.44
N ILE A 50 -3.47 -4.61 -2.58
CA ILE A 50 -3.41 -4.96 -1.17
C ILE A 50 -4.69 -5.71 -0.79
N GLN A 51 -4.64 -6.40 0.34
CA GLN A 51 -5.77 -7.16 0.86
C GLN A 51 -5.96 -6.85 2.33
N LYS A 52 -7.20 -7.01 2.80
CA LYS A 52 -7.57 -6.82 4.19
C LYS A 52 -8.05 -8.16 4.75
N ASP A 53 -7.51 -8.54 5.89
CA ASP A 53 -7.92 -9.80 6.53
C ASP A 53 -9.12 -9.59 7.45
N GLU A 54 -9.56 -10.67 8.12
CA GLU A 54 -10.72 -10.65 9.01
C GLU A 54 -10.52 -9.73 10.21
N LYS A 55 -9.28 -9.51 10.60
CA LYS A 55 -8.95 -8.65 11.75
C LYS A 55 -8.78 -7.19 11.35
N GLY A 56 -8.95 -6.87 10.07
CA GLY A 56 -8.77 -5.51 9.57
C GLY A 56 -7.33 -5.13 9.29
N LEU A 57 -6.43 -6.09 9.30
CA LEU A 57 -5.02 -5.85 8.97
C LEU A 57 -4.80 -5.91 7.46
N ILE A 58 -3.93 -5.07 6.97
CA ILE A 58 -3.70 -4.87 5.54
C ILE A 58 -2.30 -5.36 5.18
N SER A 59 -2.18 -6.05 4.06
CA SER A 59 -0.91 -6.57 3.56
C SER A 59 -0.92 -6.58 2.03
N LEU A 60 0.26 -6.75 1.43
CA LEU A 60 0.37 -6.89 -0.01
C LEU A 60 -0.32 -8.17 -0.48
N ASN A 61 -0.97 -8.08 -1.63
CA ASN A 61 -1.66 -9.22 -2.22
C ASN A 61 -0.74 -9.91 -3.24
N TYR A 62 0.12 -10.78 -2.73
CA TYR A 62 1.11 -11.48 -3.56
C TYR A 62 0.51 -12.42 -4.59
N LYS A 63 -0.52 -13.17 -4.17
CA LYS A 63 -1.03 -14.28 -4.98
C LYS A 63 -1.68 -13.80 -6.27
N GLU A 64 -2.39 -12.68 -6.21
CA GLU A 64 -3.11 -12.17 -7.37
C GLU A 64 -2.32 -11.17 -8.20
N ASN A 65 -1.22 -10.64 -7.65
CA ASN A 65 -0.52 -9.53 -8.27
C ASN A 65 0.96 -9.80 -8.49
N HIS A 66 1.32 -11.06 -8.81
CA HIS A 66 2.71 -11.40 -9.03
C HIS A 66 3.37 -10.52 -10.10
N SER A 67 2.69 -10.30 -11.22
CA SER A 67 3.20 -9.42 -12.27
C SER A 67 3.09 -7.94 -11.88
N LYS A 68 2.09 -7.58 -11.07
CA LYS A 68 1.91 -6.20 -10.62
C LYS A 68 2.92 -5.78 -9.56
N LEU A 69 3.49 -6.76 -8.82
CA LEU A 69 4.56 -6.47 -7.86
C LEU A 69 5.79 -5.91 -8.57
N THR A 70 6.10 -6.39 -9.76
CA THR A 70 7.20 -5.85 -10.55
C THR A 70 6.96 -4.37 -10.87
N TYR A 71 5.73 -4.01 -11.18
CA TYR A 71 5.36 -2.62 -11.45
C TYR A 71 5.55 -1.76 -10.20
N VAL A 72 5.10 -2.26 -9.03
CA VAL A 72 5.24 -1.54 -7.76
C VAL A 72 6.72 -1.37 -7.41
N GLU A 73 7.55 -2.38 -7.64
CA GLU A 73 8.98 -2.30 -7.43
C GLU A 73 9.61 -1.23 -8.33
N SER A 74 9.16 -1.13 -9.56
CA SER A 74 9.62 -0.09 -10.48
C SER A 74 9.26 1.30 -9.98
N LEU A 75 8.04 1.48 -9.48
CA LEU A 75 7.61 2.75 -8.88
C LEU A 75 8.49 3.11 -7.68
N ARG A 76 8.80 2.12 -6.85
CA ARG A 76 9.69 2.33 -5.71
C ARG A 76 11.06 2.81 -6.15
N SER A 77 11.62 2.20 -7.18
CA SER A 77 12.91 2.59 -7.74
C SER A 77 12.88 4.02 -8.24
N GLU A 78 11.83 4.41 -8.95
CA GLU A 78 11.66 5.77 -9.44
C GLU A 78 11.63 6.78 -8.29
N LEU A 79 10.93 6.45 -7.21
CA LEU A 79 10.85 7.32 -6.04
C LEU A 79 12.20 7.53 -5.36
N TYR A 80 13.03 6.51 -5.35
CA TYR A 80 14.37 6.62 -4.75
C TYR A 80 15.38 7.28 -5.66
N LEU A 81 15.22 7.13 -6.97
CA LEU A 81 16.13 7.72 -7.94
C LEU A 81 15.82 9.19 -8.27
N SER A 82 14.58 9.57 -8.04
CA SER A 82 14.17 10.95 -8.28
C SER A 82 14.47 11.85 -7.08
#